data_0455d25b9643beb1ef6d60f3bbd90286
#
_entry.id   0455d25b9643beb1ef6d60f3bbd90286
#
_cell.length_a   1.000
_cell.length_b   1.000
_cell.length_c   1.000
_cell.angle_alpha   90.00
_cell.angle_beta   90.00
_cell.angle_gamma   90.00
#
_symmetry.space_group_name_H-M   'P 1'
#
loop_
_entity.id
_entity.type
_entity.pdbx_description
1 polymer ?
#
loop_
_entity_poly.entity_id
_entity_poly.type
_entity_poly.pdbx_seq_one_letter_code
_entity_poly.pdbx_strand_id
1 'polypeptide(L)'
;MAIKKPVKKTVSTKSAKPVEQADLFSNIDAIEIAEVDQVLPKSSKSGGNSPPHDPNKVELNEDDKDSLTLAVYAERAYLDYAISVVKGRALPDVADGQKPVQRRILFSMSEMGLRADAKPVKSARVVGDVLGKFHPHGDQSAYDALVRLAQSFSLRYPLIDGQGNFGSRDGDGAAAMRYTEARLTKIAGLLLSEIDEGTVDFAPNYDGSFQEPKLLPARLPFVLLNGASGIAVGMATEIPSHNLREVASAAIALMKSPKMSTADLLEIMPGPDFPGGGQIISPANEIAQIYEGGRGSLKVRARWSVEELARGQWQIVVNELPPSTSSQKVLQEIEEITNPKVKIGKKTLTTDQNNLKSTILAVLDGVRDESSKDAAVRLVFEPKSKNVEVNEFVNLLLAHTSLESNAPINLVMIGTDGRPRQKGLKEIISEWIGFRVQTVTRRTEYRLGKVKDRMHILEGRLTVLLNIDKVIKIIRNSD
;
A
#
# COMPACT_ATOMS: atom_id res chain seq x y z
N MET A 1 51.49 46.76 -34.68
CA MET A 1 51.56 45.38 -34.15
C MET A 1 50.11 44.89 -33.98
N ALA A 2 49.69 44.01 -34.87
CA ALA A 2 48.33 43.51 -34.92
C ALA A 2 48.24 42.18 -34.22
N ILE A 3 47.38 42.07 -33.19
CA ILE A 3 47.14 40.84 -32.46
C ILE A 3 45.97 40.12 -33.10
N LYS A 4 46.24 38.92 -33.65
CA LYS A 4 45.27 38.00 -34.26
C LYS A 4 44.31 37.45 -33.21
N LYS A 5 42.99 37.52 -33.46
CA LYS A 5 41.95 36.81 -32.74
C LYS A 5 41.94 35.30 -33.08
N PRO A 6 41.71 34.39 -32.14
CA PRO A 6 41.56 32.96 -32.44
C PRO A 6 40.19 32.63 -33.02
N VAL A 7 40.21 31.73 -34.00
CA VAL A 7 39.04 31.18 -34.71
C VAL A 7 38.31 30.19 -33.78
N LYS A 8 37.00 30.42 -33.53
CA LYS A 8 36.09 29.47 -32.87
C LYS A 8 35.72 28.35 -33.85
N LYS A 9 36.18 27.15 -33.62
CA LYS A 9 35.63 25.93 -34.22
C LYS A 9 34.27 25.63 -33.57
N THR A 10 33.18 25.74 -34.29
CA THR A 10 31.85 25.22 -33.93
C THR A 10 31.86 23.70 -34.07
N VAL A 11 31.81 23.02 -32.94
CA VAL A 11 31.51 21.60 -32.88
C VAL A 11 29.99 21.46 -32.80
N SER A 12 29.41 20.92 -33.86
CA SER A 12 27.99 20.52 -33.94
C SER A 12 27.75 19.34 -32.97
N THR A 13 27.19 19.60 -31.81
CA THR A 13 26.62 18.57 -30.97
C THR A 13 25.23 18.23 -31.48
N LYS A 14 25.09 17.06 -32.12
CA LYS A 14 23.79 16.43 -32.33
C LYS A 14 23.17 16.17 -30.96
N SER A 15 22.04 16.83 -30.70
CA SER A 15 21.20 16.55 -29.56
C SER A 15 20.72 15.10 -29.62
N ALA A 16 21.17 14.28 -28.70
CA ALA A 16 20.55 12.99 -28.42
C ALA A 16 19.13 13.26 -27.91
N LYS A 17 18.13 12.63 -28.53
CA LYS A 17 16.75 12.62 -28.05
C LYS A 17 16.76 12.03 -26.63
N PRO A 18 15.90 12.54 -25.71
CA PRO A 18 15.69 11.88 -24.43
C PRO A 18 15.16 10.48 -24.71
N VAL A 19 15.79 9.48 -24.14
CA VAL A 19 15.24 8.12 -24.05
C VAL A 19 14.05 8.26 -23.09
N GLU A 20 12.84 8.12 -23.60
CA GLU A 20 11.65 7.92 -22.79
C GLU A 20 11.93 6.69 -21.91
N GLN A 21 12.07 6.90 -20.61
CA GLN A 21 11.94 5.86 -19.63
C GLN A 21 10.49 5.41 -19.67
N ALA A 22 10.21 4.40 -20.50
CA ALA A 22 8.96 3.68 -20.45
C ALA A 22 8.80 3.16 -19.02
N ASP A 23 7.73 3.60 -18.39
CA ASP A 23 7.33 3.14 -17.07
C ASP A 23 7.14 1.63 -17.12
N LEU A 24 8.00 0.87 -16.41
CA LEU A 24 8.01 -0.60 -16.45
C LEU A 24 6.70 -1.20 -15.92
N PHE A 25 5.83 -0.37 -15.34
CA PHE A 25 4.53 -0.74 -14.79
C PHE A 25 3.35 -0.44 -15.72
N SER A 26 3.48 0.48 -16.68
CA SER A 26 2.44 0.75 -17.67
C SER A 26 2.34 -0.30 -18.78
N ASN A 27 3.36 -1.14 -18.93
CA ASN A 27 3.35 -2.26 -19.89
C ASN A 27 2.84 -3.59 -19.31
N ILE A 28 2.51 -3.67 -18.02
CA ILE A 28 1.94 -4.88 -17.42
C ILE A 28 0.40 -4.87 -17.53
N ASP A 29 -0.20 -3.69 -17.72
CA ASP A 29 -1.66 -3.55 -17.91
C ASP A 29 -2.14 -3.87 -19.33
N ALA A 30 -1.24 -4.20 -20.26
CA ALA A 30 -1.54 -4.50 -21.66
C ALA A 30 -1.27 -5.96 -22.06
N ILE A 31 -1.13 -6.87 -21.13
CA ILE A 31 -1.37 -8.29 -21.43
C ILE A 31 -2.89 -8.46 -21.31
N GLU A 32 -3.56 -8.20 -22.42
CA GLU A 32 -4.94 -8.57 -22.68
C GLU A 32 -5.21 -9.97 -22.13
N ILE A 33 -6.11 -10.05 -21.16
CA ILE A 33 -6.92 -11.24 -20.90
C ILE A 33 -7.96 -11.27 -22.03
N ALA A 34 -7.47 -11.36 -23.25
CA ALA A 34 -8.25 -11.60 -24.43
C ALA A 34 -7.83 -12.98 -24.96
N GLU A 35 -8.78 -13.89 -24.94
CA GLU A 35 -8.79 -15.11 -25.75
C GLU A 35 -7.94 -16.30 -25.28
N VAL A 36 -8.24 -16.85 -24.11
CA VAL A 36 -7.99 -18.29 -23.86
C VAL A 36 -9.23 -19.15 -24.17
N ASP A 37 -10.34 -18.56 -24.67
CA ASP A 37 -11.58 -19.30 -24.92
C ASP A 37 -11.77 -19.78 -26.36
N GLN A 38 -10.77 -19.74 -27.24
CA GLN A 38 -10.94 -20.18 -28.64
C GLN A 38 -9.81 -21.02 -29.20
N VAL A 39 -9.29 -22.02 -28.51
CA VAL A 39 -8.55 -23.11 -29.18
C VAL A 39 -8.92 -24.46 -28.53
N LEU A 40 -10.16 -24.83 -28.63
CA LEU A 40 -10.51 -26.27 -28.65
C LEU A 40 -10.73 -26.68 -30.07
N PRO A 41 -9.96 -27.62 -30.65
CA PRO A 41 -10.20 -28.12 -31.99
C PRO A 41 -11.52 -28.90 -31.97
N LYS A 42 -12.42 -28.52 -32.91
CA LYS A 42 -13.65 -29.27 -33.18
C LYS A 42 -13.29 -30.71 -33.57
N SER A 43 -13.76 -31.67 -32.78
CA SER A 43 -13.58 -33.09 -33.01
C SER A 43 -14.26 -33.50 -34.34
N SER A 44 -13.48 -33.96 -35.29
CA SER A 44 -13.98 -34.75 -36.42
C SER A 44 -14.36 -36.16 -35.91
N LYS A 45 -15.61 -36.54 -36.11
CA LYS A 45 -16.09 -37.89 -35.84
C LYS A 45 -15.40 -38.90 -36.78
N SER A 46 -14.55 -39.76 -36.23
CA SER A 46 -14.25 -41.06 -36.80
C SER A 46 -14.27 -42.09 -35.68
N GLY A 47 -15.12 -43.11 -35.87
CA GLY A 47 -15.35 -44.13 -34.87
C GLY A 47 -14.14 -45.06 -34.70
N GLY A 48 -13.79 -45.33 -33.47
CA GLY A 48 -12.83 -46.34 -33.03
C GLY A 48 -12.93 -46.44 -31.53
N ASN A 49 -13.36 -47.60 -31.00
CA ASN A 49 -13.42 -47.90 -29.59
C ASN A 49 -12.01 -47.92 -28.99
N SER A 50 -11.61 -46.83 -28.39
CA SER A 50 -10.49 -46.78 -27.42
C SER A 50 -11.06 -46.31 -26.09
N PRO A 51 -10.63 -46.84 -24.95
CA PRO A 51 -11.10 -46.38 -23.65
C PRO A 51 -10.70 -44.91 -23.41
N PRO A 52 -11.44 -44.14 -22.64
CA PRO A 52 -11.16 -42.71 -22.41
C PRO A 52 -9.79 -42.54 -21.80
N HIS A 53 -8.96 -41.77 -22.46
CA HIS A 53 -7.62 -41.36 -21.98
C HIS A 53 -7.83 -40.46 -20.74
N ASP A 54 -7.43 -40.94 -19.57
CA ASP A 54 -7.36 -40.15 -18.36
C ASP A 54 -6.12 -39.22 -18.48
N PRO A 55 -6.29 -37.90 -18.58
CA PRO A 55 -5.16 -36.98 -18.74
C PRO A 55 -4.23 -36.94 -17.50
N ASN A 56 -4.62 -37.55 -16.39
CA ASN A 56 -3.83 -37.66 -15.17
C ASN A 56 -3.03 -38.98 -15.06
N LYS A 57 -3.17 -39.90 -16.03
CA LYS A 57 -2.41 -41.15 -16.03
C LYS A 57 -1.18 -40.99 -16.94
N VAL A 58 -0.11 -40.47 -16.37
CA VAL A 58 1.21 -40.47 -17.01
C VAL A 58 1.81 -41.85 -16.80
N GLU A 59 1.85 -42.68 -17.87
CA GLU A 59 2.66 -43.91 -17.86
C GLU A 59 4.14 -43.50 -17.93
N LEU A 60 4.80 -43.50 -16.77
CA LEU A 60 6.25 -43.30 -16.68
C LEU A 60 6.92 -44.59 -17.13
N ASN A 61 7.84 -44.51 -18.09
CA ASN A 61 8.75 -45.61 -18.39
C ASN A 61 9.53 -45.99 -17.11
N GLU A 62 9.69 -47.27 -16.83
CA GLU A 62 10.32 -47.75 -15.59
C GLU A 62 11.79 -47.29 -15.42
N ASP A 63 12.43 -46.82 -16.50
CA ASP A 63 13.83 -46.33 -16.50
C ASP A 63 13.97 -44.84 -16.13
N ASP A 64 12.86 -44.11 -15.94
CA ASP A 64 12.90 -42.64 -15.77
C ASP A 64 12.08 -42.21 -14.54
N LYS A 65 12.30 -42.90 -13.41
CA LYS A 65 11.54 -42.68 -12.15
C LYS A 65 11.67 -41.26 -11.57
N ASP A 66 12.61 -40.48 -12.05
CA ASP A 66 12.86 -39.10 -11.59
C ASP A 66 12.48 -38.03 -12.62
N SER A 67 12.01 -38.41 -13.84
CA SER A 67 11.61 -37.42 -14.85
C SER A 67 10.15 -37.01 -14.72
N LEU A 68 9.93 -35.71 -14.49
CA LEU A 68 8.61 -35.09 -14.56
C LEU A 68 8.35 -34.67 -16.03
N THR A 69 7.12 -34.93 -16.53
CA THR A 69 6.73 -34.34 -17.81
C THR A 69 6.79 -32.81 -17.73
N LEU A 70 7.13 -32.13 -18.84
CA LEU A 70 7.18 -30.68 -18.89
C LEU A 70 5.88 -30.02 -18.41
N ALA A 71 4.74 -30.61 -18.71
CA ALA A 71 3.44 -30.11 -18.27
C ALA A 71 3.30 -30.11 -16.74
N VAL A 72 3.61 -31.24 -16.08
CA VAL A 72 3.55 -31.36 -14.61
C VAL A 72 4.57 -30.46 -13.94
N TYR A 73 5.78 -30.34 -14.52
CA TYR A 73 6.79 -29.40 -14.02
C TYR A 73 6.31 -27.95 -14.12
N ALA A 74 5.78 -27.54 -15.28
CA ALA A 74 5.29 -26.18 -15.48
C ALA A 74 4.13 -25.84 -14.54
N GLU A 75 3.18 -26.77 -14.34
CA GLU A 75 2.07 -26.60 -13.42
C GLU A 75 2.55 -26.39 -11.97
N ARG A 76 3.46 -27.25 -11.50
CA ARG A 76 4.03 -27.12 -10.12
C ARG A 76 4.81 -25.83 -9.97
N ALA A 77 5.70 -25.52 -10.91
CA ALA A 77 6.48 -24.29 -10.86
C ALA A 77 5.61 -23.03 -10.90
N TYR A 78 4.53 -23.03 -11.69
CA TYR A 78 3.57 -21.94 -11.73
C TYR A 78 2.80 -21.81 -10.41
N LEU A 79 2.37 -22.92 -9.83
CA LEU A 79 1.68 -22.91 -8.54
C LEU A 79 2.60 -22.40 -7.41
N ASP A 80 3.84 -22.87 -7.35
CA ASP A 80 4.82 -22.41 -6.38
C ASP A 80 5.12 -20.91 -6.55
N TYR A 81 5.25 -20.44 -7.79
CA TYR A 81 5.40 -19.03 -8.09
C TYR A 81 4.16 -18.24 -7.63
N ALA A 82 2.94 -18.69 -7.96
CA ALA A 82 1.71 -18.04 -7.55
C ALA A 82 1.60 -17.93 -6.02
N ILE A 83 1.89 -19.01 -5.29
CA ILE A 83 1.90 -19.02 -3.83
C ILE A 83 2.94 -18.04 -3.28
N SER A 84 4.14 -18.01 -3.87
CA SER A 84 5.21 -17.11 -3.43
C SER A 84 4.83 -15.64 -3.64
N VAL A 85 4.18 -15.28 -4.75
CA VAL A 85 3.70 -13.92 -5.01
C VAL A 85 2.58 -13.53 -4.03
N VAL A 86 1.62 -14.43 -3.80
CA VAL A 86 0.49 -14.19 -2.89
C VAL A 86 0.98 -13.98 -1.46
N LYS A 87 1.75 -14.92 -0.91
CA LYS A 87 2.19 -14.90 0.50
C LYS A 87 3.43 -14.05 0.74
N GLY A 88 4.36 -14.05 -0.22
CA GLY A 88 5.68 -13.43 -0.07
C GLY A 88 5.78 -11.99 -0.54
N ARG A 89 4.75 -11.44 -1.24
CA ARG A 89 4.92 -10.15 -1.91
C ARG A 89 3.68 -9.25 -1.90
N ALA A 90 2.53 -9.73 -2.35
CA ALA A 90 1.43 -8.87 -2.80
C ALA A 90 0.42 -8.54 -1.71
N LEU A 91 0.06 -9.51 -0.85
CA LEU A 91 -1.00 -9.34 0.13
C LEU A 91 -0.47 -8.94 1.51
N PRO A 92 -1.21 -8.07 2.24
CA PRO A 92 -0.94 -7.78 3.63
C PRO A 92 -1.44 -8.92 4.52
N ASP A 93 -0.88 -9.04 5.73
CA ASP A 93 -1.41 -9.92 6.78
C ASP A 93 -2.43 -9.17 7.66
N VAL A 94 -3.50 -9.83 8.07
CA VAL A 94 -4.54 -9.24 8.92
C VAL A 94 -3.99 -8.83 10.28
N ALA A 95 -2.98 -9.54 10.78
CA ALA A 95 -2.40 -9.34 12.11
C ALA A 95 -1.65 -7.99 12.23
N ASP A 96 -0.76 -7.70 11.29
CA ASP A 96 0.09 -6.50 11.33
C ASP A 96 -0.13 -5.52 10.18
N GLY A 97 -0.94 -5.89 9.18
CA GLY A 97 -1.23 -5.06 8.02
C GLY A 97 -0.03 -4.85 7.09
N GLN A 98 1.06 -5.61 7.26
CA GLN A 98 2.28 -5.41 6.50
C GLN A 98 2.47 -6.49 5.44
N LYS A 99 3.05 -6.08 4.30
CA LYS A 99 3.64 -7.00 3.34
C LYS A 99 5.04 -7.42 3.82
N PRO A 100 5.57 -8.57 3.39
CA PRO A 100 6.88 -9.03 3.86
C PRO A 100 8.02 -8.01 3.72
N VAL A 101 8.12 -7.32 2.59
CA VAL A 101 9.14 -6.28 2.39
C VAL A 101 8.98 -5.11 3.36
N GLN A 102 7.76 -4.68 3.64
CA GLN A 102 7.47 -3.60 4.60
C GLN A 102 7.86 -4.01 6.01
N ARG A 103 7.51 -5.24 6.41
CA ARG A 103 7.86 -5.83 7.72
C ARG A 103 9.38 -5.88 7.90
N ARG A 104 10.13 -6.33 6.88
CA ARG A 104 11.59 -6.39 6.88
C ARG A 104 12.24 -5.01 7.00
N ILE A 105 11.71 -4.00 6.28
CA ILE A 105 12.19 -2.62 6.40
C ILE A 105 11.99 -2.08 7.81
N LEU A 106 10.79 -2.22 8.37
CA LEU A 106 10.47 -1.72 9.71
C LEU A 106 11.29 -2.43 10.79
N PHE A 107 11.48 -3.74 10.67
CA PHE A 107 12.30 -4.54 11.58
C PHE A 107 13.78 -4.14 11.51
N SER A 108 14.37 -4.07 10.32
CA SER A 108 15.75 -3.62 10.11
C SER A 108 15.98 -2.22 10.70
N MET A 109 15.07 -1.27 10.46
CA MET A 109 15.16 0.07 11.05
C MET A 109 15.06 0.05 12.58
N SER A 110 14.28 -0.85 13.16
CA SER A 110 14.21 -1.05 14.61
C SER A 110 15.51 -1.60 15.17
N GLU A 111 16.11 -2.62 14.54
CA GLU A 111 17.41 -3.16 14.89
C GLU A 111 18.55 -2.12 14.80
N MET A 112 18.48 -1.25 13.80
CA MET A 112 19.40 -0.13 13.63
C MET A 112 19.18 0.98 14.68
N GLY A 113 18.18 0.88 15.56
CA GLY A 113 17.85 1.88 16.56
C GLY A 113 17.26 3.19 16.00
N LEU A 114 16.72 3.18 14.79
CA LEU A 114 16.18 4.34 14.09
C LEU A 114 14.76 4.71 14.58
N ARG A 115 14.60 4.89 15.87
CA ARG A 115 13.33 5.31 16.50
C ARG A 115 12.97 6.74 16.12
N ALA A 116 11.75 7.16 16.47
CA ALA A 116 11.22 8.49 16.14
C ALA A 116 12.03 9.67 16.71
N ASP A 117 12.74 9.45 17.78
CA ASP A 117 13.64 10.40 18.43
C ASP A 117 15.11 10.30 17.99
N ALA A 118 15.44 9.27 17.22
CA ALA A 118 16.78 9.08 16.68
C ALA A 118 17.08 10.05 15.53
N LYS A 119 18.37 10.29 15.28
CA LYS A 119 18.81 11.01 14.08
C LYS A 119 18.52 10.15 12.83
N PRO A 120 17.90 10.73 11.78
CA PRO A 120 17.69 10.00 10.54
C PRO A 120 19.01 9.63 9.86
N VAL A 121 18.99 8.54 9.09
CA VAL A 121 20.14 8.07 8.30
C VAL A 121 19.80 8.03 6.83
N LYS A 122 20.83 8.00 5.96
CA LYS A 122 20.61 7.84 4.51
C LYS A 122 19.77 6.61 4.20
N SER A 123 18.78 6.76 3.35
CA SER A 123 17.91 5.66 2.91
C SER A 123 18.71 4.51 2.31
N ALA A 124 19.79 4.81 1.62
CA ALA A 124 20.72 3.80 1.08
C ALA A 124 21.31 2.88 2.17
N ARG A 125 21.53 3.38 3.40
CA ARG A 125 21.99 2.56 4.52
C ARG A 125 20.92 1.58 4.98
N VAL A 126 19.68 2.04 5.06
CA VAL A 126 18.53 1.17 5.43
C VAL A 126 18.31 0.10 4.37
N VAL A 127 18.29 0.49 3.08
CA VAL A 127 18.13 -0.43 1.95
C VAL A 127 19.25 -1.48 1.96
N GLY A 128 20.49 -1.05 2.15
CA GLY A 128 21.65 -1.98 2.22
C GLY A 128 21.54 -2.99 3.35
N ASP A 129 21.09 -2.58 4.55
CA ASP A 129 20.88 -3.49 5.68
C ASP A 129 19.75 -4.50 5.41
N VAL A 130 18.64 -4.02 4.84
CA VAL A 130 17.48 -4.87 4.47
C VAL A 130 17.89 -5.93 3.43
N LEU A 131 18.63 -5.54 2.39
CA LEU A 131 19.09 -6.47 1.35
C LEU A 131 20.09 -7.48 1.88
N GLY A 132 21.05 -7.00 2.67
CA GLY A 132 22.10 -7.87 3.21
C GLY A 132 21.60 -8.89 4.22
N LYS A 133 20.53 -8.59 4.94
CA LYS A 133 20.04 -9.47 6.01
C LYS A 133 18.76 -10.23 5.69
N PHE A 134 17.80 -9.61 4.98
CA PHE A 134 16.43 -10.11 4.97
C PHE A 134 15.79 -10.26 3.59
N HIS A 135 16.17 -9.44 2.60
CA HIS A 135 15.40 -9.32 1.36
C HIS A 135 16.27 -9.51 0.10
N PRO A 136 16.41 -10.75 -0.42
CA PRO A 136 17.31 -11.08 -1.53
C PRO A 136 16.71 -10.68 -2.90
N HIS A 137 16.34 -9.40 -3.06
CA HIS A 137 15.75 -8.85 -4.28
C HIS A 137 16.42 -7.52 -4.65
N GLY A 138 16.01 -6.90 -5.77
CA GLY A 138 16.62 -5.64 -6.22
C GLY A 138 16.47 -4.49 -5.21
N ASP A 139 17.50 -3.66 -5.11
CA ASP A 139 17.58 -2.49 -4.24
C ASP A 139 16.48 -1.47 -4.51
N GLN A 140 16.11 -1.26 -5.77
CA GLN A 140 15.04 -0.35 -6.16
C GLN A 140 13.70 -0.79 -5.54
N SER A 141 13.38 -2.08 -5.55
CA SER A 141 12.11 -2.58 -4.98
C SER A 141 12.02 -2.35 -3.46
N ALA A 142 13.12 -2.52 -2.74
CA ALA A 142 13.19 -2.22 -1.31
C ALA A 142 13.10 -0.71 -1.04
N TYR A 143 13.76 0.11 -1.89
CA TYR A 143 13.68 1.55 -1.78
C TYR A 143 12.29 2.09 -2.08
N ASP A 144 11.63 1.63 -3.13
CA ASP A 144 10.26 2.04 -3.47
C ASP A 144 9.26 1.69 -2.37
N ALA A 145 9.42 0.53 -1.72
CA ALA A 145 8.62 0.17 -0.55
C ALA A 145 8.89 1.11 0.64
N LEU A 146 10.15 1.45 0.91
CA LEU A 146 10.53 2.43 1.93
C LEU A 146 9.92 3.81 1.64
N VAL A 147 10.00 4.26 0.39
CA VAL A 147 9.43 5.53 -0.07
C VAL A 147 7.92 5.57 0.20
N ARG A 148 7.18 4.52 -0.18
CA ARG A 148 5.72 4.46 0.07
C ARG A 148 5.38 4.53 1.55
N LEU A 149 6.18 3.91 2.42
CA LEU A 149 5.97 3.97 3.88
C LEU A 149 6.17 5.38 4.46
N ALA A 150 6.83 6.28 3.74
CA ALA A 150 7.08 7.67 4.13
C ALA A 150 6.09 8.68 3.50
N GLN A 151 5.33 8.29 2.46
CA GLN A 151 4.46 9.20 1.73
C GLN A 151 3.13 9.45 2.46
N SER A 152 2.90 10.69 2.89
CA SER A 152 1.65 11.10 3.55
C SER A 152 0.42 11.13 2.63
N PHE A 153 0.63 11.17 1.31
CA PHE A 153 -0.44 11.07 0.32
C PHE A 153 -0.78 9.62 -0.08
N SER A 154 0.11 8.65 0.26
CA SER A 154 -0.12 7.21 0.04
C SER A 154 -0.64 6.51 1.29
N LEU A 155 -0.14 6.88 2.48
CA LEU A 155 -0.53 6.29 3.76
C LEU A 155 -1.21 7.33 4.65
N ARG A 156 -2.33 6.96 5.24
CA ARG A 156 -3.04 7.79 6.23
C ARG A 156 -2.20 8.05 7.48
N TYR A 157 -1.38 7.07 7.85
CA TYR A 157 -0.45 7.13 8.98
C TYR A 157 0.93 6.64 8.52
N PRO A 158 1.80 7.52 7.99
CA PRO A 158 3.13 7.15 7.54
C PRO A 158 3.93 6.47 8.65
N LEU A 159 4.61 5.38 8.31
CA LEU A 159 5.42 4.59 9.25
C LEU A 159 6.88 5.06 9.27
N ILE A 160 7.31 5.76 8.25
CA ILE A 160 8.66 6.33 8.11
C ILE A 160 8.57 7.85 8.04
N ASP A 161 9.42 8.52 8.80
CA ASP A 161 9.68 9.95 8.72
C ASP A 161 10.86 10.18 7.77
N GLY A 162 10.53 10.63 6.55
CA GLY A 162 11.45 10.85 5.46
C GLY A 162 11.91 12.30 5.37
N GLN A 163 13.21 12.53 5.18
CA GLN A 163 13.78 13.84 4.89
C GLN A 163 14.35 13.88 3.47
N GLY A 164 13.95 14.88 2.70
CA GLY A 164 14.27 15.02 1.29
C GLY A 164 13.04 14.86 0.39
N ASN A 165 13.26 14.58 -0.90
CA ASN A 165 12.19 14.37 -1.85
C ASN A 165 11.78 12.90 -1.89
N PHE A 166 10.59 12.59 -1.41
CA PHE A 166 9.94 11.27 -1.45
C PHE A 166 8.85 11.18 -2.52
N GLY A 167 8.90 12.02 -3.54
CA GLY A 167 7.89 12.09 -4.60
C GLY A 167 6.72 13.01 -4.27
N SER A 168 5.83 13.16 -5.21
CA SER A 168 4.61 13.94 -5.08
C SER A 168 3.36 13.15 -5.44
N ARG A 169 2.19 13.70 -5.12
CA ARG A 169 0.90 13.16 -5.54
C ARG A 169 0.71 13.22 -7.06
N ASP A 170 1.40 14.14 -7.73
CA ASP A 170 1.32 14.34 -9.19
C ASP A 170 2.18 13.35 -9.99
N GLY A 171 2.78 12.35 -9.31
CA GLY A 171 3.52 11.29 -9.97
C GLY A 171 5.03 11.54 -10.07
N ASP A 172 5.54 12.61 -9.47
CA ASP A 172 6.99 12.81 -9.40
C ASP A 172 7.63 11.70 -8.58
N GLY A 173 8.69 11.12 -9.12
CA GLY A 173 9.48 10.09 -8.45
C GLY A 173 10.25 10.63 -7.24
N ALA A 174 10.55 9.75 -6.28
CA ALA A 174 11.44 10.07 -5.19
C ALA A 174 12.87 10.31 -5.70
N ALA A 175 13.63 11.17 -5.01
CA ALA A 175 15.06 11.32 -5.25
C ALA A 175 15.80 10.00 -4.94
N ALA A 176 16.95 9.79 -5.58
CA ALA A 176 17.75 8.59 -5.33
C ALA A 176 18.08 8.41 -3.83
N MET A 177 18.12 7.15 -3.37
CA MET A 177 18.28 6.78 -1.95
C MET A 177 19.51 7.35 -1.24
N ARG A 178 20.54 7.78 -2.01
CA ARG A 178 21.73 8.46 -1.48
C ARG A 178 21.47 9.89 -1.03
N TYR A 179 20.39 10.52 -1.48
CA TYR A 179 20.02 11.89 -1.11
C TYR A 179 18.99 11.95 0.02
N THR A 180 18.08 10.98 0.09
CA THR A 180 17.03 10.93 1.11
C THR A 180 17.54 10.35 2.43
N GLU A 181 16.89 10.74 3.53
CA GLU A 181 17.14 10.21 4.87
C GLU A 181 15.84 9.72 5.50
N ALA A 182 15.93 8.73 6.37
CA ALA A 182 14.77 8.08 6.95
C ALA A 182 14.99 7.68 8.42
N ARG A 183 13.91 7.70 9.20
CA ARG A 183 13.76 7.11 10.52
C ARG A 183 12.33 6.65 10.73
N LEU A 184 12.05 5.86 11.76
CA LEU A 184 10.69 5.44 12.10
C LEU A 184 9.88 6.60 12.68
N THR A 185 8.57 6.59 12.44
CA THR A 185 7.63 7.51 13.10
C THR A 185 7.20 6.97 14.47
N LYS A 186 6.55 7.81 15.29
CA LYS A 186 5.99 7.37 16.58
C LYS A 186 4.95 6.26 16.43
N ILE A 187 4.14 6.30 15.37
CA ILE A 187 3.11 5.30 15.15
C ILE A 187 3.69 3.94 14.73
N ALA A 188 4.84 3.92 14.04
CA ALA A 188 5.56 2.68 13.76
C ALA A 188 6.01 1.95 15.03
N GLY A 189 6.24 2.68 16.12
CA GLY A 189 6.51 2.09 17.42
C GLY A 189 5.37 1.20 17.94
N LEU A 190 4.13 1.40 17.49
CA LEU A 190 3.00 0.54 17.85
C LEU A 190 3.02 -0.83 17.13
N LEU A 191 3.83 -0.97 16.08
CA LEU A 191 4.11 -2.25 15.42
C LEU A 191 5.27 -3.01 16.07
N LEU A 192 6.24 -2.30 16.69
CA LEU A 192 7.56 -2.84 17.00
C LEU A 192 7.84 -2.96 18.51
N SER A 193 7.18 -2.14 19.34
CA SER A 193 7.56 -1.92 20.74
C SER A 193 7.51 -3.15 21.65
N GLU A 194 6.85 -4.22 21.23
CA GLU A 194 6.71 -5.44 22.05
C GLU A 194 7.46 -6.64 21.42
N ILE A 195 8.28 -6.42 20.38
CA ILE A 195 8.88 -7.51 19.60
C ILE A 195 9.86 -8.36 20.42
N ASP A 196 10.58 -7.74 21.36
CA ASP A 196 11.58 -8.40 22.22
C ASP A 196 10.96 -9.11 23.44
N GLU A 197 9.63 -9.14 23.53
CA GLU A 197 8.90 -9.68 24.67
C GLU A 197 8.27 -11.06 24.39
N GLY A 198 8.84 -11.83 23.46
CA GLY A 198 8.36 -13.18 23.11
C GLY A 198 6.99 -13.20 22.42
N THR A 199 6.54 -12.06 21.91
CA THR A 199 5.19 -11.83 21.38
C THR A 199 4.93 -12.47 20.03
N VAL A 200 5.97 -12.66 19.20
CA VAL A 200 5.89 -13.20 17.86
C VAL A 200 6.95 -14.28 17.63
N ASP A 201 6.74 -15.09 16.61
CA ASP A 201 7.70 -16.10 16.18
C ASP A 201 8.68 -15.52 15.18
N PHE A 202 9.91 -16.00 15.26
CA PHE A 202 10.97 -15.72 14.31
C PHE A 202 11.17 -16.91 13.37
N ALA A 203 11.67 -16.62 12.18
CA ALA A 203 12.10 -17.61 11.21
C ALA A 203 13.49 -17.25 10.69
N PRO A 204 14.31 -18.23 10.26
CA PRO A 204 15.55 -17.92 9.57
C PRO A 204 15.25 -17.14 8.29
N ASN A 205 16.15 -16.20 7.97
CA ASN A 205 16.14 -15.48 6.71
C ASN A 205 16.48 -16.40 5.53
N TYR A 206 16.63 -15.84 4.33
CA TYR A 206 16.88 -16.57 3.09
C TYR A 206 18.15 -17.45 3.08
N ASP A 207 19.19 -17.11 3.85
CA ASP A 207 20.45 -17.86 3.96
C ASP A 207 20.69 -18.52 5.32
N GLY A 208 19.76 -18.36 6.26
CA GLY A 208 19.82 -18.91 7.61
C GLY A 208 20.75 -18.17 8.57
N SER A 209 21.41 -17.08 8.15
CA SER A 209 22.38 -16.34 8.98
C SER A 209 21.72 -15.38 9.99
N PHE A 210 20.51 -14.92 9.72
CA PHE A 210 19.74 -14.03 10.57
C PHE A 210 18.35 -14.57 10.85
N GLN A 211 17.71 -14.03 11.88
CA GLN A 211 16.31 -14.31 12.20
C GLN A 211 15.45 -13.10 11.84
N GLU A 212 14.32 -13.34 11.18
CA GLU A 212 13.32 -12.31 10.88
C GLU A 212 11.97 -12.64 11.52
N PRO A 213 11.20 -11.65 12.00
CA PRO A 213 9.89 -11.89 12.59
C PRO A 213 8.89 -12.32 11.51
N LYS A 214 8.13 -13.37 11.78
CA LYS A 214 7.02 -13.78 10.89
C LYS A 214 5.93 -12.73 10.81
N LEU A 215 5.63 -12.08 11.92
CA LEU A 215 4.65 -11.00 12.09
C LEU A 215 5.20 -9.95 13.04
N LEU A 216 4.69 -8.72 12.99
CA LEU A 216 4.96 -7.70 14.00
C LEU A 216 3.86 -7.70 15.06
N PRO A 217 4.19 -7.41 16.36
CA PRO A 217 3.22 -7.43 17.46
C PRO A 217 2.30 -6.20 17.44
N ALA A 218 1.58 -5.98 16.37
CA ALA A 218 0.78 -4.80 16.10
C ALA A 218 -0.24 -4.51 17.22
N ARG A 219 -0.14 -3.32 17.81
CA ARG A 219 -1.04 -2.84 18.88
C ARG A 219 -2.34 -2.24 18.36
N LEU A 220 -2.45 -2.06 17.03
CA LEU A 220 -3.62 -1.57 16.31
C LEU A 220 -3.79 -2.37 15.03
N PRO A 221 -5.01 -2.47 14.46
CA PRO A 221 -5.26 -3.17 13.20
C PRO A 221 -4.77 -2.33 12.01
N PHE A 222 -3.46 -2.33 11.75
CA PHE A 222 -2.83 -1.50 10.72
C PHE A 222 -3.33 -1.78 9.31
N VAL A 223 -3.85 -2.98 9.05
CA VAL A 223 -4.49 -3.31 7.77
C VAL A 223 -5.66 -2.38 7.46
N LEU A 224 -6.42 -1.95 8.47
CA LEU A 224 -7.50 -0.98 8.32
C LEU A 224 -6.99 0.46 8.40
N LEU A 225 -5.97 0.75 9.23
CA LEU A 225 -5.47 2.12 9.40
C LEU A 225 -4.83 2.68 8.13
N ASN A 226 -3.99 1.91 7.49
CA ASN A 226 -3.24 2.34 6.30
C ASN A 226 -3.76 1.72 5.01
N GLY A 227 -4.58 0.68 5.11
CA GLY A 227 -5.00 -0.07 3.94
C GLY A 227 -3.83 -0.81 3.27
N ALA A 228 -4.10 -1.34 2.11
CA ALA A 228 -3.09 -1.95 1.23
C ALA A 228 -3.64 -2.09 -0.18
N SER A 229 -2.80 -1.87 -1.19
CA SER A 229 -3.09 -2.17 -2.59
C SER A 229 -2.04 -3.16 -3.11
N GLY A 230 -2.45 -4.14 -3.91
CA GLY A 230 -1.52 -5.12 -4.48
C GLY A 230 -2.18 -6.08 -5.45
N ILE A 231 -1.42 -6.46 -6.46
CA ILE A 231 -1.84 -7.41 -7.50
C ILE A 231 -1.02 -8.68 -7.32
N ALA A 232 -1.70 -9.80 -7.10
CA ALA A 232 -1.12 -11.12 -7.01
C ALA A 232 -1.58 -11.99 -8.19
N VAL A 233 -1.08 -13.21 -8.26
CA VAL A 233 -1.55 -14.17 -9.27
C VAL A 233 -2.95 -14.66 -8.87
N GLY A 234 -3.93 -14.45 -9.75
CA GLY A 234 -5.32 -14.87 -9.54
C GLY A 234 -6.13 -14.05 -8.53
N MET A 235 -5.53 -13.05 -7.87
CA MET A 235 -6.25 -12.18 -6.92
C MET A 235 -5.57 -10.81 -6.77
N ALA A 236 -6.35 -9.84 -6.34
CA ALA A 236 -5.85 -8.50 -6.03
C ALA A 236 -6.40 -8.06 -4.67
N THR A 237 -5.75 -7.09 -4.06
CA THR A 237 -6.24 -6.43 -2.84
C THR A 237 -6.28 -4.94 -3.04
N GLU A 238 -7.36 -4.31 -2.54
CA GLU A 238 -7.52 -2.86 -2.49
C GLU A 238 -8.27 -2.52 -1.20
N ILE A 239 -7.53 -2.32 -0.14
CA ILE A 239 -8.05 -2.03 1.20
C ILE A 239 -7.86 -0.55 1.45
N PRO A 240 -8.93 0.22 1.63
CA PRO A 240 -8.83 1.64 1.95
C PRO A 240 -8.34 1.86 3.39
N SER A 241 -7.77 3.02 3.64
CA SER A 241 -7.42 3.47 5.00
C SER A 241 -8.64 3.98 5.76
N HIS A 242 -8.55 3.99 7.11
CA HIS A 242 -9.63 4.40 8.01
C HIS A 242 -9.11 5.26 9.16
N ASN A 243 -10.02 5.97 9.80
CA ASN A 243 -9.71 6.81 10.94
C ASN A 243 -9.30 5.97 12.16
N LEU A 244 -8.17 6.31 12.76
CA LEU A 244 -7.60 5.57 13.91
C LEU A 244 -8.54 5.50 15.10
N ARG A 245 -9.22 6.60 15.43
CA ARG A 245 -10.13 6.64 16.58
C ARG A 245 -11.36 5.76 16.35
N GLU A 246 -11.92 5.80 15.16
CA GLU A 246 -13.06 4.98 14.75
C GLU A 246 -12.71 3.50 14.77
N VAL A 247 -11.57 3.12 14.16
CA VAL A 247 -11.08 1.74 14.15
C VAL A 247 -10.81 1.22 15.57
N ALA A 248 -10.18 2.02 16.44
CA ALA A 248 -9.95 1.63 17.82
C ALA A 248 -11.27 1.49 18.60
N SER A 249 -12.23 2.41 18.40
CA SER A 249 -13.56 2.35 19.03
C SER A 249 -14.35 1.14 18.57
N ALA A 250 -14.34 0.83 17.26
CA ALA A 250 -14.98 -0.35 16.69
C ALA A 250 -14.39 -1.66 17.26
N ALA A 251 -13.06 -1.74 17.38
CA ALA A 251 -12.41 -2.90 17.99
C ALA A 251 -12.80 -3.06 19.48
N ILE A 252 -12.83 -1.98 20.26
CA ILE A 252 -13.27 -1.99 21.67
C ILE A 252 -14.74 -2.40 21.78
N ALA A 253 -15.61 -1.88 20.92
CA ALA A 253 -17.03 -2.21 20.91
C ALA A 253 -17.24 -3.71 20.59
N LEU A 254 -16.54 -4.24 19.58
CA LEU A 254 -16.62 -5.65 19.20
C LEU A 254 -16.08 -6.59 20.29
N MET A 255 -15.02 -6.19 21.01
CA MET A 255 -14.53 -6.94 22.17
C MET A 255 -15.57 -7.02 23.28
N LYS A 256 -16.31 -5.94 23.54
CA LYS A 256 -17.37 -5.91 24.57
C LYS A 256 -18.63 -6.66 24.12
N SER A 257 -18.94 -6.62 22.83
CA SER A 257 -20.16 -7.19 22.25
C SER A 257 -19.84 -8.00 20.98
N PRO A 258 -19.33 -9.24 21.08
CA PRO A 258 -18.88 -10.04 19.91
C PRO A 258 -19.99 -10.35 18.90
N LYS A 259 -21.27 -10.16 19.28
CA LYS A 259 -22.44 -10.43 18.43
C LYS A 259 -22.84 -9.22 17.57
N MET A 260 -22.17 -8.07 17.70
CA MET A 260 -22.45 -6.89 16.85
C MET A 260 -22.43 -7.26 15.36
N SER A 261 -23.36 -6.67 14.62
CA SER A 261 -23.39 -6.80 13.15
C SER A 261 -22.41 -5.85 12.48
N THR A 262 -22.18 -6.03 11.18
CA THR A 262 -21.41 -5.07 10.37
C THR A 262 -22.10 -3.68 10.36
N ALA A 263 -23.43 -3.63 10.37
CA ALA A 263 -24.17 -2.38 10.43
C ALA A 263 -23.89 -1.60 11.73
N ASP A 264 -23.91 -2.29 12.89
CA ASP A 264 -23.58 -1.66 14.19
C ASP A 264 -22.13 -1.13 14.22
N LEU A 265 -21.19 -1.83 13.57
CA LEU A 265 -19.81 -1.38 13.45
C LEU A 265 -19.68 -0.13 12.56
N LEU A 266 -20.51 -0.02 11.52
CA LEU A 266 -20.52 1.13 10.61
C LEU A 266 -21.13 2.39 11.23
N GLU A 267 -21.92 2.28 12.31
CA GLU A 267 -22.31 3.45 13.12
C GLU A 267 -21.09 4.09 13.83
N ILE A 268 -20.06 3.28 14.17
CA ILE A 268 -18.84 3.75 14.83
C ILE A 268 -17.77 4.14 13.80
N MET A 269 -17.69 3.41 12.69
CA MET A 269 -16.73 3.58 11.61
C MET A 269 -17.46 3.64 10.26
N PRO A 270 -18.01 4.80 9.89
CA PRO A 270 -18.97 4.94 8.79
C PRO A 270 -18.40 4.70 7.40
N GLY A 271 -17.08 4.64 7.25
CA GLY A 271 -16.42 4.37 5.97
C GLY A 271 -14.93 4.66 5.94
N PRO A 272 -14.33 4.65 4.76
CA PRO A 272 -12.91 4.96 4.59
C PRO A 272 -12.56 6.42 4.96
N ASP A 273 -11.33 6.62 5.40
CA ASP A 273 -10.68 7.93 5.60
C ASP A 273 -9.42 7.97 4.73
N PHE A 274 -9.53 8.54 3.54
CA PHE A 274 -8.44 8.58 2.56
C PHE A 274 -7.38 9.61 2.93
N PRO A 275 -6.08 9.35 2.66
CA PRO A 275 -4.99 10.28 2.99
C PRO A 275 -5.14 11.67 2.35
N GLY A 276 -5.71 11.71 1.16
CA GLY A 276 -5.94 12.96 0.40
C GLY A 276 -7.30 13.60 0.64
N GLY A 277 -8.10 13.06 1.56
CA GLY A 277 -9.46 13.52 1.80
C GLY A 277 -10.45 13.07 0.70
N GLY A 278 -11.41 13.94 0.41
CA GLY A 278 -12.53 13.67 -0.49
C GLY A 278 -13.82 13.35 0.26
N GLN A 279 -14.94 13.45 -0.45
CA GLN A 279 -16.26 13.20 0.08
C GLN A 279 -16.85 11.92 -0.50
N ILE A 280 -17.16 10.94 0.34
CA ILE A 280 -17.87 9.73 -0.07
C ILE A 280 -19.33 10.12 -0.30
N ILE A 281 -19.87 9.81 -1.48
CA ILE A 281 -21.24 10.12 -1.89
C ILE A 281 -22.10 8.86 -2.09
N SER A 282 -21.49 7.66 -1.96
CA SER A 282 -22.24 6.41 -1.93
C SER A 282 -23.18 6.36 -0.73
N PRO A 283 -24.42 5.88 -0.89
CA PRO A 283 -25.38 5.77 0.21
C PRO A 283 -24.92 4.72 1.24
N ALA A 284 -25.34 4.90 2.49
CA ALA A 284 -24.91 4.06 3.63
C ALA A 284 -25.23 2.56 3.44
N ASN A 285 -26.33 2.22 2.77
CA ASN A 285 -26.66 0.82 2.48
C ASN A 285 -25.67 0.15 1.50
N GLU A 286 -25.16 0.89 0.50
CA GLU A 286 -24.13 0.38 -0.41
C GLU A 286 -22.80 0.19 0.34
N ILE A 287 -22.42 1.15 1.20
CA ILE A 287 -21.24 1.04 2.05
C ILE A 287 -21.36 -0.22 2.93
N ALA A 288 -22.50 -0.45 3.56
CA ALA A 288 -22.75 -1.61 4.41
C ALA A 288 -22.58 -2.93 3.64
N GLN A 289 -23.15 -3.04 2.44
CA GLN A 289 -23.01 -4.22 1.59
C GLN A 289 -21.56 -4.49 1.20
N ILE A 290 -20.81 -3.44 0.87
CA ILE A 290 -19.39 -3.55 0.50
C ILE A 290 -18.56 -4.05 1.69
N TYR A 291 -18.79 -3.51 2.89
CA TYR A 291 -18.05 -3.92 4.09
C TYR A 291 -18.48 -5.27 4.65
N GLU A 292 -19.70 -5.70 4.37
CA GLU A 292 -20.15 -7.05 4.70
C GLU A 292 -19.57 -8.09 3.74
N GLY A 293 -19.64 -7.81 2.43
CA GLY A 293 -19.15 -8.70 1.38
C GLY A 293 -17.64 -8.62 1.13
N GLY A 294 -16.99 -7.56 1.58
CA GLY A 294 -15.54 -7.33 1.37
C GLY A 294 -15.17 -6.89 -0.04
N ARG A 295 -16.11 -6.55 -0.93
CA ARG A 295 -15.84 -6.14 -2.31
C ARG A 295 -16.88 -5.16 -2.83
N GLY A 296 -16.43 -4.16 -3.58
CA GLY A 296 -17.29 -3.19 -4.25
C GLY A 296 -16.55 -1.97 -4.73
N SER A 297 -17.26 -0.87 -4.91
CA SER A 297 -16.70 0.41 -5.31
C SER A 297 -17.50 1.55 -4.69
N LEU A 298 -16.83 2.51 -4.10
CA LEU A 298 -17.44 3.72 -3.54
C LEU A 298 -17.26 4.87 -4.51
N LYS A 299 -18.28 5.71 -4.62
CA LYS A 299 -18.14 7.00 -5.31
C LYS A 299 -17.59 8.04 -4.36
N VAL A 300 -16.50 8.68 -4.79
CA VAL A 300 -15.80 9.72 -4.03
C VAL A 300 -15.70 10.98 -4.88
N ARG A 301 -15.99 12.10 -4.27
CA ARG A 301 -16.02 13.42 -4.90
C ARG A 301 -15.00 14.34 -4.24
N ALA A 302 -14.40 15.22 -5.00
CA ALA A 302 -13.58 16.31 -4.49
C ALA A 302 -14.35 17.19 -3.50
N ARG A 303 -13.65 17.79 -2.55
CA ARG A 303 -14.21 18.88 -1.73
C ARG A 303 -13.82 20.20 -2.29
N TRP A 304 -14.79 21.10 -2.37
CA TRP A 304 -14.58 22.46 -2.88
C TRP A 304 -15.27 23.50 -2.01
N SER A 305 -14.84 24.72 -2.17
CA SER A 305 -15.47 25.92 -1.61
C SER A 305 -15.61 26.99 -2.68
N VAL A 306 -16.59 27.86 -2.52
CA VAL A 306 -16.74 29.07 -3.33
C VAL A 306 -15.98 30.19 -2.63
N GLU A 307 -15.05 30.82 -3.32
CA GLU A 307 -14.40 32.04 -2.87
C GLU A 307 -14.98 33.23 -3.62
N GLU A 308 -15.56 34.17 -2.89
CA GLU A 308 -16.07 35.42 -3.43
C GLU A 308 -14.93 36.42 -3.68
N LEU A 309 -14.92 37.01 -4.85
CA LEU A 309 -13.92 37.98 -5.30
C LEU A 309 -14.51 39.39 -5.40
N ALA A 310 -13.65 40.38 -5.64
CA ALA A 310 -14.08 41.74 -5.83
C ALA A 310 -15.10 41.90 -6.99
N ARG A 311 -16.02 42.84 -6.89
CA ARG A 311 -17.05 43.17 -7.91
C ARG A 311 -18.08 42.05 -8.15
N GLY A 312 -18.28 41.17 -7.16
CA GLY A 312 -19.24 40.07 -7.24
C GLY A 312 -18.80 38.93 -8.18
N GLN A 313 -17.52 38.82 -8.47
CA GLN A 313 -16.92 37.66 -9.11
C GLN A 313 -16.71 36.57 -8.07
N TRP A 314 -16.56 35.34 -8.51
CA TRP A 314 -16.34 34.19 -7.66
C TRP A 314 -15.45 33.14 -8.37
N GLN A 315 -14.88 32.25 -7.60
CA GLN A 315 -14.13 31.12 -8.10
C GLN A 315 -14.41 29.88 -7.27
N ILE A 316 -14.25 28.70 -7.86
CA ILE A 316 -14.28 27.43 -7.14
C ILE A 316 -12.85 27.04 -6.77
N VAL A 317 -12.67 26.72 -5.50
CA VAL A 317 -11.39 26.22 -4.99
C VAL A 317 -11.60 24.77 -4.51
N VAL A 318 -10.90 23.86 -5.15
CA VAL A 318 -10.86 22.44 -4.76
C VAL A 318 -9.71 22.25 -3.78
N ASN A 319 -10.03 21.75 -2.57
CA ASN A 319 -9.09 21.57 -1.48
C ASN A 319 -8.74 20.09 -1.22
N GLU A 320 -9.60 19.16 -1.65
CA GLU A 320 -9.39 17.73 -1.51
C GLU A 320 -9.78 17.01 -2.80
N LEU A 321 -9.01 16.02 -3.19
CA LEU A 321 -9.25 15.21 -4.39
C LEU A 321 -9.58 13.76 -4.02
N PRO A 322 -10.36 13.05 -4.86
CA PRO A 322 -10.58 11.62 -4.71
C PRO A 322 -9.27 10.82 -4.67
N PRO A 323 -9.27 9.61 -4.08
CA PRO A 323 -8.10 8.74 -4.10
C PRO A 323 -7.64 8.45 -5.54
N SER A 324 -6.35 8.28 -5.74
CA SER A 324 -5.71 8.05 -7.05
C SER A 324 -5.93 9.16 -8.09
N THR A 325 -6.34 10.35 -7.65
CA THR A 325 -6.44 11.54 -8.48
C THR A 325 -5.43 12.58 -8.03
N SER A 326 -4.70 13.18 -9.00
CA SER A 326 -3.74 14.25 -8.76
C SER A 326 -4.23 15.57 -9.36
N SER A 327 -3.66 16.69 -8.91
CA SER A 327 -3.93 18.02 -9.47
C SER A 327 -3.59 18.04 -10.95
N GLN A 328 -2.44 17.52 -11.31
CA GLN A 328 -1.97 17.45 -12.70
C GLN A 328 -2.92 16.66 -13.59
N LYS A 329 -3.46 15.53 -13.09
CA LYS A 329 -4.42 14.72 -13.86
C LYS A 329 -5.69 15.52 -14.17
N VAL A 330 -6.24 16.24 -13.21
CA VAL A 330 -7.42 17.08 -13.42
C VAL A 330 -7.15 18.19 -14.44
N LEU A 331 -5.99 18.85 -14.34
CA LEU A 331 -5.57 19.86 -15.33
C LEU A 331 -5.44 19.28 -16.72
N GLN A 332 -4.83 18.10 -16.86
CA GLN A 332 -4.70 17.40 -18.13
C GLN A 332 -6.07 17.04 -18.73
N GLU A 333 -7.01 16.54 -17.91
CA GLU A 333 -8.38 16.23 -18.37
C GLU A 333 -9.10 17.50 -18.88
N ILE A 334 -8.95 18.63 -18.18
CA ILE A 334 -9.51 19.93 -18.64
C ILE A 334 -8.84 20.37 -19.94
N GLU A 335 -7.53 20.24 -20.08
CA GLU A 335 -6.80 20.56 -21.31
C GLU A 335 -7.26 19.68 -22.48
N GLU A 336 -7.44 18.37 -22.25
CA GLU A 336 -7.93 17.44 -23.27
C GLU A 336 -9.36 17.78 -23.75
N ILE A 337 -10.19 18.33 -22.85
CA ILE A 337 -11.55 18.77 -23.20
C ILE A 337 -11.51 20.11 -23.94
N THR A 338 -10.73 21.06 -23.46
CA THR A 338 -10.67 22.43 -24.03
C THR A 338 -9.83 22.50 -25.30
N ASN A 339 -8.82 21.65 -25.42
CA ASN A 339 -7.93 21.55 -26.58
C ASN A 339 -7.77 20.10 -27.08
N PRO A 340 -8.88 19.45 -27.51
CA PRO A 340 -8.86 18.04 -27.88
C PRO A 340 -7.99 17.76 -29.09
N LYS A 341 -7.18 16.70 -29.01
CA LYS A 341 -6.35 16.23 -30.11
C LYS A 341 -7.20 15.41 -31.09
N VAL A 342 -6.94 15.56 -32.40
CA VAL A 342 -7.57 14.74 -33.44
C VAL A 342 -7.08 13.29 -33.27
N LYS A 343 -7.98 12.34 -33.20
CA LYS A 343 -7.63 10.91 -33.10
C LYS A 343 -6.85 10.46 -34.34
N ILE A 344 -5.87 9.57 -34.13
CA ILE A 344 -5.05 8.98 -35.20
C ILE A 344 -5.96 8.38 -36.25
N GLY A 345 -5.76 8.77 -37.54
CA GLY A 345 -6.56 8.32 -38.67
C GLY A 345 -7.82 9.15 -38.96
N LYS A 346 -8.13 10.19 -38.17
CA LYS A 346 -9.20 11.16 -38.47
C LYS A 346 -8.60 12.51 -38.88
N LYS A 347 -9.33 13.26 -39.72
CA LYS A 347 -8.91 14.60 -40.18
C LYS A 347 -9.49 15.74 -39.30
N THR A 348 -10.56 15.45 -38.57
CA THR A 348 -11.31 16.45 -37.78
C THR A 348 -11.70 15.86 -36.42
N LEU A 349 -12.01 16.71 -35.47
CA LEU A 349 -12.60 16.36 -34.19
C LEU A 349 -13.97 15.72 -34.39
N THR A 350 -14.37 14.85 -33.47
CA THR A 350 -15.74 14.30 -33.47
C THR A 350 -16.75 15.35 -33.05
N THR A 351 -18.02 15.17 -33.43
CA THR A 351 -19.12 16.07 -33.03
C THR A 351 -19.20 16.18 -31.49
N ASP A 352 -19.05 15.05 -30.78
CA ASP A 352 -19.10 15.02 -29.32
C ASP A 352 -17.94 15.80 -28.68
N GLN A 353 -16.71 15.67 -29.23
CA GLN A 353 -15.57 16.47 -28.78
C GLN A 353 -15.78 17.98 -28.99
N ASN A 354 -16.36 18.38 -30.13
CA ASN A 354 -16.66 19.79 -30.40
C ASN A 354 -17.76 20.33 -29.48
N ASN A 355 -18.81 19.54 -29.25
CA ASN A 355 -19.91 19.91 -28.36
C ASN A 355 -19.41 20.05 -26.92
N LEU A 356 -18.68 19.10 -26.39
CA LEU A 356 -18.12 19.14 -25.05
C LEU A 356 -17.17 20.32 -24.88
N LYS A 357 -16.27 20.54 -25.84
CA LYS A 357 -15.39 21.72 -25.88
C LYS A 357 -16.18 23.02 -25.79
N SER A 358 -17.20 23.18 -26.62
CA SER A 358 -18.00 24.40 -26.65
C SER A 358 -18.77 24.59 -25.33
N THR A 359 -19.30 23.54 -24.74
CA THR A 359 -20.02 23.55 -23.46
C THR A 359 -19.10 24.00 -22.30
N ILE A 360 -17.93 23.41 -22.18
CA ILE A 360 -16.96 23.78 -21.14
C ILE A 360 -16.46 25.20 -21.32
N LEU A 361 -16.06 25.61 -22.53
CA LEU A 361 -15.57 26.96 -22.83
C LEU A 361 -16.66 28.03 -22.73
N ALA A 362 -17.93 27.67 -22.67
CA ALA A 362 -19.00 28.66 -22.43
C ALA A 362 -19.05 29.07 -20.95
N VAL A 363 -18.60 28.26 -20.03
CA VAL A 363 -18.72 28.50 -18.58
C VAL A 363 -17.37 28.62 -17.87
N LEU A 364 -16.31 27.97 -18.35
CA LEU A 364 -14.96 27.99 -17.76
C LEU A 364 -14.09 29.00 -18.49
N ASP A 365 -13.46 29.92 -17.76
CA ASP A 365 -12.47 30.88 -18.27
C ASP A 365 -11.05 30.30 -18.09
N GLY A 366 -10.71 29.87 -16.90
CA GLY A 366 -9.38 29.33 -16.60
C GLY A 366 -9.35 28.36 -15.44
N VAL A 367 -8.25 27.59 -15.39
CA VAL A 367 -7.93 26.72 -14.26
C VAL A 367 -6.48 26.96 -13.87
N ARG A 368 -6.21 26.99 -12.55
CA ARG A 368 -4.85 27.18 -12.01
C ARG A 368 -4.61 26.18 -10.88
N ASP A 369 -3.38 25.70 -10.80
CA ASP A 369 -2.88 24.97 -9.64
C ASP A 369 -2.10 25.93 -8.74
N GLU A 370 -2.64 26.19 -7.56
CA GLU A 370 -2.05 27.01 -6.51
C GLU A 370 -1.61 26.15 -5.32
N SER A 371 -1.47 24.81 -5.52
CA SER A 371 -1.02 23.90 -4.49
C SER A 371 0.36 24.27 -3.96
N SER A 372 0.55 24.13 -2.65
CA SER A 372 1.78 24.53 -1.97
C SER A 372 2.06 23.59 -0.78
N LYS A 373 3.12 23.88 -0.02
CA LYS A 373 3.40 23.14 1.22
C LYS A 373 2.31 23.33 2.28
N ASP A 374 1.66 24.50 2.29
CA ASP A 374 0.62 24.84 3.27
C ASP A 374 -0.77 24.37 2.81
N ALA A 375 -0.97 24.22 1.51
CA ALA A 375 -2.19 23.71 0.89
C ALA A 375 -1.82 22.62 -0.11
N ALA A 376 -1.84 21.37 0.32
CA ALA A 376 -1.42 20.22 -0.50
C ALA A 376 -2.21 20.06 -1.79
N VAL A 377 -3.46 20.54 -1.80
CA VAL A 377 -4.32 20.66 -2.99
C VAL A 377 -5.00 22.03 -2.94
N ARG A 378 -4.80 22.82 -3.97
CA ARG A 378 -5.53 24.09 -4.20
C ARG A 378 -5.68 24.29 -5.71
N LEU A 379 -6.71 23.68 -6.30
CA LEU A 379 -7.07 23.89 -7.68
C LEU A 379 -8.15 24.97 -7.77
N VAL A 380 -7.88 26.01 -8.53
CA VAL A 380 -8.77 27.16 -8.71
C VAL A 380 -9.41 27.11 -10.09
N PHE A 381 -10.73 27.13 -10.14
CA PHE A 381 -11.53 27.18 -11.38
C PHE A 381 -12.25 28.52 -11.48
N GLU A 382 -11.99 29.27 -12.54
CA GLU A 382 -12.58 30.58 -12.78
C GLU A 382 -13.74 30.46 -13.76
N PRO A 383 -14.96 30.90 -13.40
CA PRO A 383 -16.07 30.96 -14.33
C PRO A 383 -15.90 32.10 -15.32
N LYS A 384 -16.36 31.91 -16.53
CA LYS A 384 -16.28 32.93 -17.60
C LYS A 384 -17.10 34.19 -17.29
N SER A 385 -18.09 34.09 -16.46
CA SER A 385 -18.95 35.20 -16.04
C SER A 385 -19.45 34.93 -14.62
N LYS A 386 -19.61 36.01 -13.84
CA LYS A 386 -20.25 35.96 -12.52
C LYS A 386 -21.71 35.49 -12.55
N ASN A 387 -22.36 35.50 -13.72
CA ASN A 387 -23.74 35.05 -13.89
C ASN A 387 -23.85 33.54 -14.13
N VAL A 388 -22.75 32.81 -14.24
CA VAL A 388 -22.77 31.34 -14.30
C VAL A 388 -23.27 30.83 -12.96
N GLU A 389 -24.22 29.88 -12.99
CA GLU A 389 -24.74 29.28 -11.76
C GLU A 389 -23.72 28.30 -11.19
N VAL A 390 -23.43 28.42 -9.87
CA VAL A 390 -22.38 27.68 -9.18
C VAL A 390 -22.57 26.17 -9.28
N ASN A 391 -23.78 25.67 -9.03
CA ASN A 391 -24.04 24.24 -9.04
C ASN A 391 -23.96 23.63 -10.44
N GLU A 392 -24.43 24.37 -11.47
CA GLU A 392 -24.29 23.93 -12.87
C GLU A 392 -22.82 23.83 -13.26
N PHE A 393 -22.02 24.85 -12.89
CA PHE A 393 -20.59 24.87 -13.13
C PHE A 393 -19.87 23.70 -12.48
N VAL A 394 -20.13 23.47 -11.18
CA VAL A 394 -19.51 22.34 -10.44
C VAL A 394 -19.96 21.00 -10.99
N ASN A 395 -21.25 20.80 -11.26
CA ASN A 395 -21.77 19.54 -11.80
C ASN A 395 -21.15 19.22 -13.17
N LEU A 396 -20.91 20.23 -14.01
CA LEU A 396 -20.24 20.04 -15.28
C LEU A 396 -18.79 19.56 -15.11
N LEU A 397 -18.05 20.16 -14.17
CA LEU A 397 -16.68 19.73 -13.85
C LEU A 397 -16.63 18.30 -13.29
N LEU A 398 -17.54 17.98 -12.35
CA LEU A 398 -17.62 16.65 -11.76
C LEU A 398 -17.98 15.56 -12.79
N ALA A 399 -18.85 15.88 -13.75
CA ALA A 399 -19.27 14.91 -14.76
C ALA A 399 -18.19 14.58 -15.80
N HIS A 400 -17.22 15.48 -16.00
CA HIS A 400 -16.26 15.35 -17.10
C HIS A 400 -14.81 15.26 -16.66
N THR A 401 -14.54 15.25 -15.35
CA THR A 401 -13.18 15.14 -14.79
C THR A 401 -13.13 14.14 -13.65
N SER A 402 -11.92 13.78 -13.26
CA SER A 402 -11.66 12.91 -12.08
C SER A 402 -11.93 13.60 -10.74
N LEU A 403 -12.57 14.79 -10.71
CA LEU A 403 -13.09 15.41 -9.49
C LEU A 403 -14.21 14.58 -8.84
N GLU A 404 -14.86 13.69 -9.58
CA GLU A 404 -15.66 12.59 -9.07
C GLU A 404 -15.14 11.29 -9.68
N SER A 405 -14.82 10.32 -8.84
CA SER A 405 -14.28 9.03 -9.30
C SER A 405 -14.75 7.87 -8.43
N ASN A 406 -14.53 6.67 -8.94
CA ASN A 406 -14.80 5.45 -8.21
C ASN A 406 -13.54 4.99 -7.45
N ALA A 407 -13.69 4.69 -6.16
CA ALA A 407 -12.69 4.07 -5.32
C ALA A 407 -13.03 2.58 -5.17
N PRO A 408 -12.29 1.68 -5.83
CA PRO A 408 -12.53 0.24 -5.70
C PRO A 408 -12.18 -0.23 -4.29
N ILE A 409 -12.91 -1.22 -3.80
CA ILE A 409 -12.65 -1.90 -2.52
C ILE A 409 -12.60 -3.40 -2.77
N ASN A 410 -11.54 -4.03 -2.30
CA ASN A 410 -11.37 -5.47 -2.33
C ASN A 410 -10.56 -5.91 -1.09
N LEU A 411 -11.25 -6.35 -0.05
CA LEU A 411 -10.67 -6.63 1.27
C LEU A 411 -10.05 -8.04 1.29
N VAL A 412 -9.11 -8.30 0.37
CA VAL A 412 -8.37 -9.56 0.30
C VAL A 412 -7.08 -9.42 1.08
N MET A 413 -6.85 -10.34 2.03
CA MET A 413 -5.67 -10.37 2.88
C MET A 413 -5.36 -11.76 3.36
N ILE A 414 -4.16 -11.96 3.91
CA ILE A 414 -3.79 -13.22 4.55
C ILE A 414 -4.42 -13.23 5.95
N GLY A 415 -5.20 -14.28 6.24
CA GLY A 415 -5.80 -14.48 7.55
C GLY A 415 -4.81 -15.07 8.58
N THR A 416 -5.24 -15.13 9.84
CA THR A 416 -4.47 -15.77 10.93
C THR A 416 -4.21 -17.26 10.69
N ASP A 417 -4.99 -17.89 9.80
CA ASP A 417 -4.77 -19.27 9.31
C ASP A 417 -3.71 -19.37 8.19
N GLY A 418 -3.09 -18.25 7.80
CA GLY A 418 -2.10 -18.17 6.71
C GLY A 418 -2.68 -18.33 5.31
N ARG A 419 -4.01 -18.23 5.13
CA ARG A 419 -4.68 -18.35 3.84
C ARG A 419 -5.18 -16.99 3.33
N PRO A 420 -5.01 -16.71 2.04
CA PRO A 420 -5.58 -15.51 1.44
C PRO A 420 -7.10 -15.67 1.30
N ARG A 421 -7.85 -14.70 1.77
CA ARG A 421 -9.33 -14.67 1.62
C ARG A 421 -9.83 -13.23 1.54
N GLN A 422 -10.96 -13.07 0.86
CA GLN A 422 -11.78 -11.87 0.93
C GLN A 422 -12.58 -11.92 2.24
N LYS A 423 -12.55 -10.83 3.00
CA LYS A 423 -13.13 -10.75 4.34
C LYS A 423 -14.03 -9.54 4.49
N GLY A 424 -15.09 -9.68 5.29
CA GLY A 424 -15.89 -8.54 5.73
C GLY A 424 -15.23 -7.80 6.90
N LEU A 425 -15.70 -6.58 7.16
CA LEU A 425 -15.15 -5.72 8.22
C LEU A 425 -15.12 -6.39 9.59
N LYS A 426 -16.24 -6.99 9.99
CA LYS A 426 -16.36 -7.68 11.28
C LYS A 426 -15.34 -8.82 11.41
N GLU A 427 -15.14 -9.61 10.35
CA GLU A 427 -14.17 -10.71 10.33
C GLU A 427 -12.75 -10.18 10.52
N ILE A 428 -12.38 -9.12 9.80
CA ILE A 428 -11.04 -8.48 9.89
C ILE A 428 -10.76 -8.04 11.33
N ILE A 429 -11.69 -7.30 11.95
CA ILE A 429 -11.52 -6.80 13.31
C ILE A 429 -11.48 -7.97 14.31
N SER A 430 -12.32 -9.00 14.13
CA SER A 430 -12.37 -10.17 15.01
C SER A 430 -11.07 -10.97 14.97
N GLU A 431 -10.52 -11.23 13.80
CA GLU A 431 -9.23 -11.93 13.66
C GLU A 431 -8.09 -11.13 14.27
N TRP A 432 -8.05 -9.82 14.03
CA TRP A 432 -7.05 -8.97 14.66
C TRP A 432 -7.16 -8.96 16.20
N ILE A 433 -8.38 -8.91 16.75
CA ILE A 433 -8.59 -9.01 18.21
C ILE A 433 -8.04 -10.34 18.73
N GLY A 434 -8.33 -11.46 18.06
CA GLY A 434 -7.79 -12.77 18.42
C GLY A 434 -6.26 -12.77 18.45
N PHE A 435 -5.62 -12.26 17.41
CA PHE A 435 -4.17 -12.08 17.35
C PHE A 435 -3.66 -11.18 18.48
N ARG A 436 -4.34 -10.07 18.75
CA ARG A 436 -3.91 -9.14 19.81
C ARG A 436 -4.03 -9.74 21.21
N VAL A 437 -5.09 -10.50 21.50
CA VAL A 437 -5.24 -11.23 22.77
C VAL A 437 -4.08 -12.21 22.95
N GLN A 438 -3.78 -13.00 21.92
CA GLN A 438 -2.65 -13.95 21.96
C GLN A 438 -1.31 -13.21 22.20
N THR A 439 -1.09 -12.11 21.50
CA THR A 439 0.13 -11.28 21.65
C THR A 439 0.28 -10.73 23.08
N VAL A 440 -0.82 -10.22 23.67
CA VAL A 440 -0.83 -9.72 25.05
C VAL A 440 -0.59 -10.85 26.05
N THR A 441 -1.16 -12.02 25.86
CA THR A 441 -0.94 -13.20 26.71
C THR A 441 0.53 -13.58 26.68
N ARG A 442 1.13 -13.78 25.51
CA ARG A 442 2.57 -14.09 25.35
C ARG A 442 3.48 -13.06 26.02
N ARG A 443 3.18 -11.77 25.82
CA ARG A 443 3.91 -10.68 26.47
C ARG A 443 3.84 -10.78 27.99
N THR A 444 2.65 -11.04 28.53
CA THR A 444 2.44 -11.11 29.98
C THR A 444 3.14 -12.31 30.57
N GLU A 445 3.11 -13.46 29.91
CA GLU A 445 3.84 -14.67 30.31
C GLU A 445 5.35 -14.45 30.31
N TYR A 446 5.88 -13.81 29.26
CA TYR A 446 7.31 -13.45 29.20
C TYR A 446 7.72 -12.54 30.36
N ARG A 447 6.95 -11.48 30.63
CA ARG A 447 7.20 -10.56 31.76
C ARG A 447 7.11 -11.27 33.11
N LEU A 448 6.11 -12.15 33.27
CA LEU A 448 5.95 -12.95 34.48
C LEU A 448 7.16 -13.88 34.70
N GLY A 449 7.65 -14.53 33.65
CA GLY A 449 8.88 -15.33 33.70
C GLY A 449 10.07 -14.51 34.19
N LYS A 450 10.32 -13.36 33.57
CA LYS A 450 11.41 -12.43 33.97
C LYS A 450 11.32 -11.98 35.44
N VAL A 451 10.10 -11.72 35.92
CA VAL A 451 9.88 -11.35 37.33
C VAL A 451 10.18 -12.52 38.25
N LYS A 452 9.69 -13.73 37.92
CA LYS A 452 9.97 -14.95 38.71
C LYS A 452 11.47 -15.25 38.76
N ASP A 453 12.19 -15.17 37.65
CA ASP A 453 13.64 -15.35 37.60
C ASP A 453 14.35 -14.34 38.52
N ARG A 454 13.90 -13.07 38.47
CA ARG A 454 14.47 -12.03 39.33
C ARG A 454 14.17 -12.26 40.82
N MET A 455 12.95 -12.70 41.13
CA MET A 455 12.57 -13.06 42.53
C MET A 455 13.44 -14.20 43.04
N HIS A 456 13.61 -15.27 42.25
CA HIS A 456 14.47 -16.41 42.63
C HIS A 456 15.90 -15.97 42.96
N ILE A 457 16.51 -15.11 42.13
CA ILE A 457 17.85 -14.56 42.40
C ILE A 457 17.87 -13.75 43.70
N LEU A 458 16.83 -12.93 43.96
CA LEU A 458 16.76 -12.12 45.18
C LEU A 458 16.54 -12.95 46.43
N GLU A 459 15.71 -13.98 46.37
CA GLU A 459 15.48 -14.94 47.46
C GLU A 459 16.78 -15.69 47.80
N GLY A 460 17.53 -16.13 46.79
CA GLY A 460 18.84 -16.72 46.98
C GLY A 460 19.83 -15.77 47.68
N ARG A 461 19.89 -14.53 47.22
CA ARG A 461 20.74 -13.49 47.87
C ARG A 461 20.32 -13.21 49.30
N LEU A 462 19.03 -13.13 49.60
CA LEU A 462 18.49 -12.94 50.93
C LEU A 462 18.85 -14.11 51.85
N THR A 463 18.72 -15.34 51.39
CA THR A 463 19.08 -16.57 52.09
C THR A 463 20.58 -16.55 52.49
N VAL A 464 21.47 -16.15 51.58
CA VAL A 464 22.91 -15.99 51.84
C VAL A 464 23.14 -14.91 52.88
N LEU A 465 22.49 -13.75 52.73
CA LEU A 465 22.67 -12.62 53.67
C LEU A 465 22.23 -12.96 55.11
N LEU A 466 21.09 -13.64 55.24
CA LEU A 466 20.54 -14.07 56.55
C LEU A 466 21.32 -15.21 57.20
N ASN A 467 22.15 -15.94 56.46
CA ASN A 467 22.92 -17.09 56.94
C ASN A 467 24.41 -17.00 56.61
N ILE A 468 24.98 -15.78 56.67
CA ILE A 468 26.32 -15.49 56.14
C ILE A 468 27.41 -16.38 56.75
N ASP A 469 27.38 -16.61 58.07
CA ASP A 469 28.33 -17.48 58.77
C ASP A 469 28.28 -18.96 58.34
N LYS A 470 27.06 -19.47 58.10
CA LYS A 470 26.86 -20.82 57.59
C LYS A 470 27.41 -20.92 56.14
N VAL A 471 27.14 -19.94 55.30
CA VAL A 471 27.60 -19.89 53.93
C VAL A 471 29.13 -19.83 53.85
N ILE A 472 29.78 -18.95 54.67
CA ILE A 472 31.23 -18.90 54.76
C ILE A 472 31.84 -20.25 55.22
N LYS A 473 31.21 -20.93 56.19
CA LYS A 473 31.66 -22.23 56.65
C LYS A 473 31.56 -23.30 55.59
N ILE A 474 30.46 -23.29 54.80
CA ILE A 474 30.28 -24.21 53.64
C ILE A 474 31.33 -23.94 52.58
N ILE A 475 31.56 -22.68 52.15
CA ILE A 475 32.53 -22.33 51.14
C ILE A 475 33.95 -22.70 51.53
N ARG A 476 34.31 -22.51 52.86
CA ARG A 476 35.63 -22.88 53.35
C ARG A 476 35.89 -24.36 53.45
N ASN A 477 34.82 -25.17 53.53
CA ASN A 477 34.87 -26.65 53.64
C ASN A 477 34.52 -27.36 52.35
N SER A 478 34.27 -26.63 51.28
CA SER A 478 34.03 -27.17 49.91
C SER A 478 35.34 -27.14 49.13
N ASP A 479 35.73 -28.27 48.57
CA ASP A 479 36.93 -28.40 47.68
C ASP A 479 36.73 -27.70 46.35
#